data_a13420c89faa02324de1d722854c327d
#
_entry.id   a13420c89faa02324de1d722854c327d
#
_cell.length_a   1.000
_cell.length_b   1.000
_cell.length_c   1.000
_cell.angle_alpha   90.00
_cell.angle_beta   90.00
_cell.angle_gamma   90.00
#
_symmetry.space_group_name_H-M   'P 1'
#
loop_
_entity.id
_entity.type
_entity.pdbx_description
1 polymer ?
#
loop_
_entity_poly.entity_id
_entity_poly.type
_entity_poly.pdbx_seq_one_letter_code
_entity_poly.pdbx_strand_id
1 'polypeptide(L)'
;MASNLISKLFRPPAFTVLAAALRSRGNVAAVTGTRLLSSDPPPEKISRYPVPNKKDLPYDIVELMEEVESKGGFLPNVFKVLSHRPAEFRAFFTYYNELMNKETGSLTKADRELIVVTTSIHNKCLYCVVSHSALHRIFSKKPTLSDQVITNYENAELGPRERAMLDFAMAVCRSDTITEQHFQSLEEVGFDHEDAWDIAAIAAFFAMSNRLAHLTDMRPNPEFYNMGRVPKDKSKEKERKRWACL
;
A
#
# COMPACT_ATOMS: atom_id res chain seq x y z
N MET A 1 0.54 13.56 -15.66
CA MET A 1 -0.12 14.26 -14.52
C MET A 1 -0.51 13.32 -13.36
N ALA A 2 -0.63 12.01 -13.56
CA ALA A 2 -0.92 11.08 -12.45
C ALA A 2 0.26 10.82 -11.50
N SER A 3 1.51 10.97 -11.94
CA SER A 3 2.70 10.70 -11.12
C SER A 3 2.94 11.73 -10.00
N ASN A 4 2.37 12.93 -10.12
CA ASN A 4 2.48 13.98 -9.10
C ASN A 4 1.38 13.92 -8.03
N LEU A 5 0.37 13.05 -8.21
CA LEU A 5 -0.77 12.98 -7.30
C LEU A 5 -0.45 12.20 -6.02
N ILE A 6 0.36 11.16 -6.12
CA ILE A 6 0.66 10.27 -4.97
C ILE A 6 1.84 10.82 -4.15
N SER A 7 2.81 11.49 -4.77
CA SER A 7 3.98 12.05 -4.06
C SER A 7 3.69 13.26 -3.17
N LYS A 8 2.55 13.95 -3.39
CA LYS A 8 2.10 15.05 -2.52
C LYS A 8 1.20 14.61 -1.37
N LEU A 9 0.86 13.33 -1.32
CA LEU A 9 -0.09 12.78 -0.34
C LEU A 9 0.40 12.81 1.11
N PHE A 10 1.69 13.11 1.36
CA PHE A 10 2.24 12.80 2.66
C PHE A 10 3.40 13.75 3.07
N ARG A 11 3.09 15.02 3.34
CA ARG A 11 3.97 15.86 4.18
C ARG A 11 3.39 15.85 5.60
N PRO A 12 4.15 15.42 6.62
CA PRO A 12 3.66 15.42 7.99
C PRO A 12 3.57 16.85 8.54
N PRO A 13 2.51 17.20 9.31
CA PRO A 13 2.58 18.35 10.22
C PRO A 13 3.51 18.00 11.38
N ALA A 14 4.26 18.96 11.86
CA ALA A 14 5.16 18.82 13.03
C ALA A 14 4.34 18.47 14.27
N PHE A 15 4.63 17.31 14.88
CA PHE A 15 3.97 16.87 16.11
C PHE A 15 4.76 17.25 17.35
N THR A 16 4.10 17.98 18.24
CA THR A 16 4.53 18.16 19.63
C THR A 16 3.85 17.11 20.49
N VAL A 17 4.63 16.27 21.16
CA VAL A 17 4.13 15.20 22.03
C VAL A 17 3.68 15.81 23.35
N LEU A 18 2.42 15.62 23.74
CA LEU A 18 1.98 15.78 25.13
C LEU A 18 1.18 14.54 25.55
N ALA A 19 1.68 13.82 26.55
CA ALA A 19 1.06 12.65 27.13
C ALA A 19 0.02 13.05 28.19
N ALA A 20 -1.19 12.49 28.11
CA ALA A 20 -2.09 12.43 29.28
C ALA A 20 -2.92 11.15 29.22
N ALA A 21 -2.80 10.33 30.26
CA ALA A 21 -3.59 9.13 30.50
C ALA A 21 -4.89 9.48 31.22
N LEU A 22 -6.03 8.93 30.77
CA LEU A 22 -7.21 8.77 31.61
C LEU A 22 -8.01 7.53 31.19
N ARG A 23 -8.25 6.66 32.18
CA ARG A 23 -9.14 5.48 32.11
C ARG A 23 -10.58 5.90 32.33
N SER A 24 -11.53 5.38 31.54
CA SER A 24 -12.91 5.27 32.04
C SER A 24 -13.55 3.95 31.55
N ARG A 25 -14.16 3.23 32.51
CA ARG A 25 -14.99 2.05 32.31
C ARG A 25 -16.42 2.52 31.99
N GLY A 26 -17.04 1.96 30.98
CA GLY A 26 -18.44 2.21 30.66
C GLY A 26 -19.19 0.92 30.34
N ASN A 27 -20.35 0.77 30.95
CA ASN A 27 -21.25 -0.38 30.96
C ASN A 27 -21.84 -0.75 29.59
N VAL A 28 -22.00 -2.06 29.37
CA VAL A 28 -22.70 -2.63 28.21
C VAL A 28 -24.17 -2.77 28.55
N ALA A 29 -25.06 -2.08 27.85
CA ALA A 29 -26.49 -2.30 27.85
C ALA A 29 -26.87 -3.10 26.60
N ALA A 30 -27.54 -4.23 26.79
CA ALA A 30 -28.11 -5.04 25.72
C ALA A 30 -29.38 -4.38 25.16
N VAL A 31 -29.40 -4.11 23.86
CA VAL A 31 -30.59 -3.64 23.14
C VAL A 31 -31.04 -4.76 22.20
N THR A 32 -32.19 -5.37 22.52
CA THR A 32 -32.92 -6.27 21.63
C THR A 32 -33.74 -5.44 20.63
N GLY A 33 -33.26 -5.29 19.42
CA GLY A 33 -33.95 -4.63 18.32
C GLY A 33 -34.33 -5.61 17.23
N THR A 34 -35.62 -5.68 16.89
CA THR A 34 -36.17 -6.46 15.76
C THR A 34 -35.56 -5.97 14.43
N ARG A 35 -34.78 -6.82 13.78
CA ARG A 35 -34.11 -6.51 12.52
C ARG A 35 -35.10 -6.64 11.36
N LEU A 36 -35.52 -5.53 10.77
CA LEU A 36 -36.18 -5.52 9.46
C LEU A 36 -35.18 -6.08 8.42
N LEU A 37 -35.59 -7.15 7.73
CA LEU A 37 -34.81 -7.74 6.64
C LEU A 37 -34.76 -6.74 5.45
N SER A 38 -33.66 -6.02 5.29
CA SER A 38 -33.41 -5.30 4.04
C SER A 38 -33.06 -6.33 2.95
N SER A 39 -33.61 -6.15 1.76
CA SER A 39 -33.34 -7.00 0.59
C SER A 39 -31.94 -6.82 0.00
N ASP A 40 -31.17 -5.87 0.50
CA ASP A 40 -29.81 -5.63 0.07
C ASP A 40 -28.85 -6.67 0.69
N PRO A 41 -27.93 -7.23 -0.08
CA PRO A 41 -26.91 -8.10 0.46
C PRO A 41 -26.14 -7.35 1.57
N PRO A 42 -25.75 -8.03 2.66
CA PRO A 42 -24.97 -7.37 3.69
C PRO A 42 -23.71 -6.79 3.07
N PRO A 43 -23.26 -5.58 3.51
CA PRO A 43 -22.05 -4.97 2.98
C PRO A 43 -20.88 -5.94 3.10
N GLU A 44 -20.09 -6.04 2.03
CA GLU A 44 -18.94 -6.95 1.98
C GLU A 44 -18.01 -6.68 3.15
N LYS A 45 -17.74 -7.71 3.93
CA LYS A 45 -16.89 -7.61 5.12
C LYS A 45 -15.43 -7.44 4.69
N ILE A 46 -14.89 -6.23 4.85
CA ILE A 46 -13.50 -5.89 4.45
C ILE A 46 -12.46 -6.16 5.53
N SER A 47 -12.88 -6.49 6.76
CA SER A 47 -11.98 -6.78 7.88
C SER A 47 -12.64 -7.70 8.90
N ARG A 48 -11.83 -8.51 9.58
CA ARG A 48 -12.25 -9.28 10.76
C ARG A 48 -12.49 -8.38 11.97
N TYR A 49 -11.75 -7.29 12.08
CA TYR A 49 -11.90 -6.29 13.12
C TYR A 49 -12.94 -5.24 12.75
N PRO A 50 -13.57 -4.59 13.74
CA PRO A 50 -14.46 -3.48 13.46
C PRO A 50 -13.78 -2.36 12.70
N VAL A 51 -14.44 -1.85 11.67
CA VAL A 51 -14.01 -0.64 10.96
C VAL A 51 -14.71 0.56 11.60
N PRO A 52 -13.99 1.52 12.18
CA PRO A 52 -14.59 2.69 12.81
C PRO A 52 -15.35 3.55 11.80
N ASN A 53 -16.41 4.22 12.25
CA ASN A 53 -17.03 5.27 11.44
C ASN A 53 -16.12 6.50 11.40
N LYS A 54 -16.07 7.21 10.26
CA LYS A 54 -15.26 8.44 10.12
C LYS A 54 -15.52 9.45 11.25
N LYS A 55 -16.78 9.62 11.67
CA LYS A 55 -17.18 10.55 12.75
C LYS A 55 -16.58 10.25 14.12
N ASP A 56 -16.15 9.00 14.34
CA ASP A 56 -15.60 8.53 15.62
C ASP A 56 -14.05 8.53 15.61
N LEU A 57 -13.45 8.93 14.49
CA LEU A 57 -12.00 8.99 14.30
C LEU A 57 -11.43 10.37 14.66
N PRO A 58 -10.16 10.44 15.09
CA PRO A 58 -9.45 11.71 15.22
C PRO A 58 -9.41 12.49 13.90
N TYR A 59 -9.50 13.83 14.01
CA TYR A 59 -9.59 14.74 12.85
C TYR A 59 -8.46 14.55 11.84
N ASP A 60 -7.22 14.43 12.28
CA ASP A 60 -6.05 14.23 11.44
C ASP A 60 -6.10 12.95 10.58
N ILE A 61 -6.71 11.89 11.11
CA ILE A 61 -6.93 10.64 10.37
C ILE A 61 -8.04 10.82 9.34
N VAL A 62 -9.12 11.50 9.70
CA VAL A 62 -10.22 11.79 8.78
C VAL A 62 -9.72 12.67 7.63
N GLU A 63 -8.98 13.74 7.92
CA GLU A 63 -8.40 14.64 6.93
C GLU A 63 -7.51 13.87 5.93
N LEU A 64 -6.62 13.00 6.43
CA LEU A 64 -5.79 12.15 5.58
C LEU A 64 -6.62 11.21 4.70
N MET A 65 -7.65 10.57 5.27
CA MET A 65 -8.53 9.69 4.50
C MET A 65 -9.27 10.44 3.39
N GLU A 66 -9.77 11.64 3.66
CA GLU A 66 -10.48 12.47 2.68
C GLU A 66 -9.55 12.96 1.59
N GLU A 67 -8.32 13.34 1.94
CA GLU A 67 -7.29 13.68 0.97
C GLU A 67 -6.97 12.51 0.03
N VAL A 68 -6.78 11.31 0.57
CA VAL A 68 -6.52 10.10 -0.21
C VAL A 68 -7.69 9.76 -1.12
N GLU A 69 -8.92 9.77 -0.59
CA GLU A 69 -10.14 9.49 -1.34
C GLU A 69 -10.35 10.48 -2.49
N SER A 70 -10.19 11.77 -2.21
CA SER A 70 -10.30 12.84 -3.21
C SER A 70 -9.29 12.70 -4.36
N LYS A 71 -8.05 12.33 -4.04
CA LYS A 71 -6.98 12.19 -5.03
C LYS A 71 -7.01 10.86 -5.79
N GLY A 72 -7.37 9.78 -5.08
CA GLY A 72 -7.37 8.41 -5.62
C GLY A 72 -8.68 8.02 -6.31
N GLY A 73 -9.77 8.73 -6.03
CA GLY A 73 -11.12 8.40 -6.48
C GLY A 73 -11.83 7.35 -5.62
N PHE A 74 -11.14 6.77 -4.68
CA PHE A 74 -11.66 5.85 -3.65
C PHE A 74 -10.72 5.82 -2.45
N LEU A 75 -11.23 5.38 -1.29
CA LEU A 75 -10.42 5.18 -0.10
C LEU A 75 -9.94 3.72 -0.02
N PRO A 76 -8.63 3.44 -0.08
CA PRO A 76 -8.11 2.08 0.08
C PRO A 76 -8.49 1.46 1.43
N ASN A 77 -8.85 0.18 1.42
CA ASN A 77 -9.33 -0.50 2.63
C ASN A 77 -8.30 -0.56 3.75
N VAL A 78 -7.00 -0.47 3.45
CA VAL A 78 -5.94 -0.39 4.48
C VAL A 78 -6.14 0.82 5.41
N PHE A 79 -6.58 1.96 4.90
CA PHE A 79 -6.89 3.13 5.73
C PHE A 79 -8.07 2.85 6.67
N LYS A 80 -9.13 2.25 6.14
CA LYS A 80 -10.32 1.89 6.93
C LYS A 80 -9.98 0.86 8.00
N VAL A 81 -9.23 -0.17 7.66
CA VAL A 81 -8.92 -1.29 8.56
C VAL A 81 -7.93 -0.88 9.64
N LEU A 82 -6.84 -0.19 9.30
CA LEU A 82 -5.82 0.20 10.27
C LEU A 82 -6.27 1.36 11.17
N SER A 83 -7.28 2.14 10.78
CA SER A 83 -7.84 3.18 11.65
C SER A 83 -8.51 2.64 12.93
N HIS A 84 -8.73 1.33 13.02
CA HIS A 84 -9.10 0.64 14.26
C HIS A 84 -8.13 0.96 15.42
N ARG A 85 -6.87 1.26 15.11
CA ARG A 85 -5.81 1.60 16.07
C ARG A 85 -5.16 2.94 15.69
N PRO A 86 -5.75 4.09 16.05
CA PRO A 86 -5.32 5.42 15.58
C PRO A 86 -3.84 5.73 15.78
N ALA A 87 -3.25 5.37 16.93
CA ALA A 87 -1.83 5.61 17.20
C ALA A 87 -0.92 4.78 16.28
N GLU A 88 -1.26 3.51 16.10
CA GLU A 88 -0.51 2.60 15.22
C GLU A 88 -0.70 2.97 13.75
N PHE A 89 -1.88 3.43 13.35
CA PHE A 89 -2.16 3.99 12.03
C PHE A 89 -1.18 5.13 11.68
N ARG A 90 -1.00 6.09 12.58
CA ARG A 90 -0.06 7.20 12.36
C ARG A 90 1.38 6.71 12.17
N ALA A 91 1.84 5.85 13.07
CA ALA A 91 3.19 5.28 12.99
C ALA A 91 3.42 4.49 11.69
N PHE A 92 2.43 3.68 11.30
CA PHE A 92 2.46 2.90 10.06
C PHE A 92 2.60 3.80 8.84
N PHE A 93 1.72 4.79 8.67
CA PHE A 93 1.74 5.65 7.50
C PHE A 93 2.90 6.65 7.50
N THR A 94 3.41 7.06 8.67
CA THR A 94 4.64 7.84 8.75
C THR A 94 5.81 7.04 8.18
N TYR A 95 6.02 5.81 8.64
CA TYR A 95 7.13 4.99 8.14
C TYR A 95 6.93 4.55 6.68
N TYR A 96 5.69 4.20 6.29
CA TYR A 96 5.35 3.94 4.89
C TYR A 96 5.80 5.08 3.98
N ASN A 97 5.55 6.33 4.38
CA ASN A 97 5.90 7.50 3.58
C ASN A 97 7.41 7.68 3.41
N GLU A 98 8.16 7.50 4.50
CA GLU A 98 9.62 7.56 4.45
C GLU A 98 10.22 6.50 3.51
N LEU A 99 9.59 5.34 3.41
CA LEU A 99 10.05 4.26 2.53
C LEU A 99 9.57 4.40 1.09
N MET A 100 8.27 4.63 0.89
CA MET A 100 7.63 4.49 -0.43
C MET A 100 7.58 5.79 -1.22
N ASN A 101 7.64 6.95 -0.53
CA ASN A 101 7.60 8.27 -1.15
C ASN A 101 8.92 9.04 -1.11
N LYS A 102 10.00 8.39 -0.66
CA LYS A 102 11.36 8.93 -0.69
C LYS A 102 11.72 9.38 -2.11
N GLU A 103 12.20 10.61 -2.27
CA GLU A 103 12.57 11.20 -3.56
C GLU A 103 14.09 11.11 -3.83
N THR A 104 14.86 10.60 -2.87
CA THR A 104 16.33 10.39 -2.95
C THR A 104 16.65 8.92 -3.17
N GLY A 105 17.90 8.63 -3.56
CA GLY A 105 18.35 7.26 -3.88
C GLY A 105 18.04 6.86 -5.31
N SER A 106 18.47 5.68 -5.71
CA SER A 106 18.37 5.19 -7.09
C SER A 106 17.09 4.38 -7.36
N LEU A 107 16.33 4.00 -6.30
CA LEU A 107 15.07 3.27 -6.44
C LEU A 107 13.96 4.17 -6.97
N THR A 108 13.41 3.81 -8.12
CA THR A 108 12.20 4.44 -8.65
C THR A 108 10.96 4.00 -7.86
N LYS A 109 9.84 4.72 -8.01
CA LYS A 109 8.55 4.27 -7.44
C LYS A 109 8.13 2.90 -7.98
N ALA A 110 8.45 2.60 -9.22
CA ALA A 110 8.17 1.30 -9.80
C ALA A 110 8.99 0.19 -9.15
N ASP A 111 10.29 0.44 -8.88
CA ASP A 111 11.16 -0.50 -8.17
C ASP A 111 10.62 -0.80 -6.77
N ARG A 112 10.25 0.23 -6.01
CA ARG A 112 9.67 0.08 -4.66
C ARG A 112 8.40 -0.77 -4.66
N GLU A 113 7.49 -0.51 -5.60
CA GLU A 113 6.27 -1.31 -5.74
C GLU A 113 6.56 -2.75 -6.18
N LEU A 114 7.57 -2.97 -7.03
CA LEU A 114 7.95 -4.31 -7.47
C LEU A 114 8.54 -5.15 -6.33
N ILE A 115 9.35 -4.55 -5.46
CA ILE A 115 9.82 -5.17 -4.21
C ILE A 115 8.62 -5.61 -3.36
N VAL A 116 7.65 -4.72 -3.17
CA VAL A 116 6.45 -5.02 -2.37
C VAL A 116 5.66 -6.18 -2.98
N VAL A 117 5.42 -6.16 -4.29
CA VAL A 117 4.69 -7.25 -4.97
C VAL A 117 5.39 -8.58 -4.75
N THR A 118 6.71 -8.64 -5.03
CA THR A 118 7.48 -9.89 -4.98
C THR A 118 7.53 -10.48 -3.56
N THR A 119 7.81 -9.67 -2.56
CA THR A 119 7.86 -10.12 -1.16
C THR A 119 6.48 -10.47 -0.61
N SER A 120 5.43 -9.75 -1.05
CA SER A 120 4.05 -10.02 -0.64
C SER A 120 3.48 -11.32 -1.22
N ILE A 121 3.94 -11.74 -2.40
CA ILE A 121 3.62 -13.06 -2.98
C ILE A 121 4.17 -14.17 -2.10
N HIS A 122 5.44 -14.08 -1.73
CA HIS A 122 6.07 -15.04 -0.81
C HIS A 122 5.29 -15.14 0.50
N ASN A 123 4.89 -14.01 1.05
CA ASN A 123 4.10 -13.92 2.26
C ASN A 123 2.60 -14.20 2.04
N LYS A 124 2.15 -14.53 0.82
CA LYS A 124 0.76 -14.90 0.45
C LYS A 124 -0.28 -13.82 0.81
N CYS A 125 0.10 -12.53 0.75
CA CYS A 125 -0.76 -11.43 1.12
C CYS A 125 -1.63 -10.96 -0.05
N LEU A 126 -2.89 -11.41 -0.11
CA LEU A 126 -3.81 -11.05 -1.17
C LEU A 126 -3.97 -9.51 -1.30
N TYR A 127 -4.18 -8.81 -0.17
CA TYR A 127 -4.37 -7.36 -0.19
C TYR A 127 -3.17 -6.65 -0.84
N CYS A 128 -1.97 -6.92 -0.34
CA CYS A 128 -0.77 -6.24 -0.79
C CYS A 128 -0.41 -6.58 -2.24
N VAL A 129 -0.53 -7.86 -2.64
CA VAL A 129 -0.29 -8.25 -4.03
C VAL A 129 -1.22 -7.51 -4.99
N VAL A 130 -2.51 -7.44 -4.71
CA VAL A 130 -3.48 -6.80 -5.59
C VAL A 130 -3.26 -5.28 -5.64
N SER A 131 -3.13 -4.61 -4.48
CA SER A 131 -3.00 -3.16 -4.41
C SER A 131 -1.68 -2.65 -5.00
N HIS A 132 -0.56 -3.28 -4.63
CA HIS A 132 0.76 -2.84 -5.09
C HIS A 132 1.06 -3.25 -6.54
N SER A 133 0.48 -4.34 -7.05
CA SER A 133 0.51 -4.62 -8.50
C SER A 133 -0.17 -3.52 -9.32
N ALA A 134 -1.27 -2.95 -8.82
CA ALA A 134 -1.93 -1.83 -9.48
C ALA A 134 -1.02 -0.58 -9.51
N LEU A 135 -0.36 -0.26 -8.40
CA LEU A 135 0.57 0.86 -8.31
C LEU A 135 1.80 0.63 -9.19
N HIS A 136 2.38 -0.59 -9.17
CA HIS A 136 3.48 -0.94 -10.06
C HIS A 136 3.10 -0.75 -11.53
N ARG A 137 1.93 -1.24 -11.98
CA ARG A 137 1.46 -1.02 -13.37
C ARG A 137 1.37 0.47 -13.73
N ILE A 138 0.91 1.29 -12.79
CA ILE A 138 0.79 2.74 -12.99
C ILE A 138 2.17 3.41 -13.10
N PHE A 139 3.13 3.06 -12.23
CA PHE A 139 4.43 3.71 -12.19
C PHE A 139 5.39 3.19 -13.27
N SER A 140 5.44 1.88 -13.49
CA SER A 140 6.33 1.25 -14.47
C SER A 140 5.89 1.43 -15.92
N LYS A 141 4.57 1.61 -16.15
CA LYS A 141 3.95 1.54 -17.48
C LYS A 141 4.10 0.16 -18.15
N LYS A 142 4.44 -0.87 -17.38
CA LYS A 142 4.54 -2.27 -17.81
C LYS A 142 3.32 -3.04 -17.29
N PRO A 143 2.21 -3.11 -18.01
CA PRO A 143 0.92 -3.62 -17.48
C PRO A 143 0.93 -5.12 -17.16
N THR A 144 1.82 -5.89 -17.76
CA THR A 144 1.89 -7.36 -17.64
C THR A 144 3.02 -7.85 -16.72
N LEU A 145 4.01 -7.02 -16.41
CA LEU A 145 5.18 -7.44 -15.64
C LEU A 145 4.82 -7.92 -14.23
N SER A 146 3.90 -7.23 -13.55
CA SER A 146 3.41 -7.69 -12.24
C SER A 146 2.76 -9.07 -12.31
N ASP A 147 2.02 -9.38 -13.37
CA ASP A 147 1.37 -10.68 -13.53
C ASP A 147 2.39 -11.80 -13.76
N GLN A 148 3.48 -11.53 -14.49
CA GLN A 148 4.61 -12.46 -14.65
C GLN A 148 5.30 -12.71 -13.30
N VAL A 149 5.61 -11.65 -12.56
CA VAL A 149 6.24 -11.74 -11.23
C VAL A 149 5.35 -12.49 -10.23
N ILE A 150 4.04 -12.25 -10.25
CA ILE A 150 3.06 -12.98 -9.42
C ILE A 150 3.09 -14.47 -9.72
N THR A 151 3.24 -14.85 -10.98
CA THR A 151 3.27 -16.25 -11.39
C THR A 151 4.59 -16.91 -11.04
N ASN A 152 5.69 -16.29 -11.45
CA ASN A 152 7.05 -16.74 -11.11
C ASN A 152 8.05 -15.63 -11.43
N TYR A 153 8.58 -14.96 -10.40
CA TYR A 153 9.51 -13.85 -10.59
C TYR A 153 10.83 -14.27 -11.24
N GLU A 154 11.25 -15.53 -11.04
CA GLU A 154 12.49 -16.07 -11.63
C GLU A 154 12.43 -16.14 -13.16
N ASN A 155 11.23 -16.34 -13.72
CA ASN A 155 11.01 -16.41 -15.17
C ASN A 155 10.41 -15.14 -15.76
N ALA A 156 10.16 -14.10 -14.95
CA ALA A 156 9.63 -12.84 -15.41
C ALA A 156 10.66 -12.07 -16.27
N GLU A 157 10.16 -11.24 -17.20
CA GLU A 157 10.96 -10.39 -18.09
C GLU A 157 11.60 -9.21 -17.33
N LEU A 158 12.51 -9.55 -16.42
CA LEU A 158 13.25 -8.61 -15.58
C LEU A 158 14.63 -8.32 -16.19
N GLY A 159 15.03 -7.05 -16.19
CA GLY A 159 16.41 -6.67 -16.47
C GLY A 159 17.36 -7.11 -15.35
N PRO A 160 18.70 -7.11 -15.59
CA PRO A 160 19.69 -7.50 -14.59
C PRO A 160 19.53 -6.71 -13.27
N ARG A 161 19.27 -5.41 -13.36
CA ARG A 161 19.09 -4.52 -12.22
C ARG A 161 17.83 -4.89 -11.39
N GLU A 162 16.69 -5.11 -12.06
CA GLU A 162 15.46 -5.53 -11.41
C GLU A 162 15.64 -6.92 -10.76
N ARG A 163 16.37 -7.82 -11.43
CA ARG A 163 16.68 -9.18 -10.94
C ARG A 163 17.47 -9.14 -9.64
N ALA A 164 18.63 -8.47 -9.62
CA ALA A 164 19.49 -8.38 -8.45
C ALA A 164 18.76 -7.72 -7.26
N MET A 165 17.98 -6.67 -7.53
CA MET A 165 17.14 -6.00 -6.53
C MET A 165 16.14 -6.98 -5.89
N LEU A 166 15.44 -7.78 -6.70
CA LEU A 166 14.43 -8.72 -6.18
C LEU A 166 15.06 -9.92 -5.48
N ASP A 167 16.18 -10.42 -5.95
CA ASP A 167 16.91 -11.51 -5.29
C ASP A 167 17.37 -11.08 -3.90
N PHE A 168 17.90 -9.87 -3.76
CA PHE A 168 18.25 -9.29 -2.46
C PHE A 168 17.00 -9.08 -1.57
N ALA A 169 15.94 -8.47 -2.09
CA ALA A 169 14.69 -8.29 -1.36
C ALA A 169 14.11 -9.63 -0.87
N MET A 170 14.22 -10.68 -1.67
CA MET A 170 13.76 -12.02 -1.32
C MET A 170 14.64 -12.69 -0.27
N ALA A 171 15.96 -12.49 -0.30
CA ALA A 171 16.84 -12.96 0.76
C ALA A 171 16.47 -12.33 2.11
N VAL A 172 16.24 -11.01 2.13
CA VAL A 172 15.74 -10.32 3.34
C VAL A 172 14.36 -10.84 3.76
N CYS A 173 13.43 -11.00 2.83
CA CYS A 173 12.07 -11.47 3.09
C CYS A 173 12.05 -12.87 3.73
N ARG A 174 12.93 -13.76 3.29
CA ARG A 174 13.08 -15.13 3.83
C ARG A 174 13.90 -15.18 5.11
N SER A 175 14.52 -14.07 5.52
CA SER A 175 15.48 -14.01 6.64
C SER A 175 16.71 -14.87 6.37
N ASP A 176 17.16 -14.93 5.11
CA ASP A 176 18.41 -15.60 4.74
C ASP A 176 19.61 -14.85 5.35
N THR A 177 20.74 -15.51 5.50
CA THR A 177 21.98 -14.85 5.93
C THR A 177 22.45 -13.89 4.84
N ILE A 178 22.48 -12.61 5.13
CA ILE A 178 23.01 -11.60 4.20
C ILE A 178 24.54 -11.58 4.29
N THR A 179 25.19 -11.64 3.13
CA THR A 179 26.63 -11.72 2.96
C THR A 179 27.13 -10.61 2.02
N GLU A 180 28.46 -10.38 1.99
CA GLU A 180 29.10 -9.45 1.05
C GLU A 180 28.75 -9.75 -0.41
N GLN A 181 28.53 -11.01 -0.77
CA GLN A 181 28.14 -11.38 -2.13
C GLN A 181 26.82 -10.74 -2.56
N HIS A 182 25.87 -10.56 -1.64
CA HIS A 182 24.62 -9.86 -1.93
C HIS A 182 24.85 -8.39 -2.26
N PHE A 183 25.74 -7.72 -1.52
CA PHE A 183 26.10 -6.32 -1.80
C PHE A 183 26.86 -6.18 -3.11
N GLN A 184 27.83 -7.07 -3.39
CA GLN A 184 28.55 -7.10 -4.66
C GLN A 184 27.59 -7.24 -5.86
N SER A 185 26.63 -8.16 -5.77
CA SER A 185 25.64 -8.35 -6.83
C SER A 185 24.76 -7.11 -7.06
N LEU A 186 24.49 -6.30 -6.05
CA LEU A 186 23.80 -5.02 -6.17
C LEU A 186 24.71 -3.96 -6.78
N GLU A 187 25.96 -3.87 -6.36
CA GLU A 187 26.96 -2.91 -6.89
C GLU A 187 27.23 -3.13 -8.37
N GLU A 188 27.31 -4.37 -8.84
CA GLU A 188 27.51 -4.74 -10.25
C GLU A 188 26.41 -4.17 -11.18
N VAL A 189 25.23 -3.89 -10.64
CA VAL A 189 24.10 -3.32 -11.38
C VAL A 189 23.80 -1.86 -11.01
N GLY A 190 24.70 -1.23 -10.24
CA GLY A 190 24.70 0.20 -9.96
C GLY A 190 23.90 0.64 -8.73
N PHE A 191 23.57 -0.28 -7.82
CA PHE A 191 23.07 0.06 -6.50
C PHE A 191 24.22 0.25 -5.50
N ASP A 192 24.02 1.16 -4.54
CA ASP A 192 24.95 1.37 -3.43
C ASP A 192 24.41 0.76 -2.10
N HIS A 193 25.15 0.94 -1.02
CA HIS A 193 24.76 0.44 0.30
C HIS A 193 23.48 1.10 0.87
N GLU A 194 23.22 2.36 0.52
CA GLU A 194 22.00 3.05 0.92
C GLU A 194 20.79 2.52 0.14
N ASP A 195 20.97 2.19 -1.13
CA ASP A 195 19.94 1.51 -1.92
C ASP A 195 19.64 0.11 -1.37
N ALA A 196 20.68 -0.63 -0.96
CA ALA A 196 20.51 -1.93 -0.30
C ALA A 196 19.70 -1.79 1.01
N TRP A 197 19.98 -0.74 1.80
CA TRP A 197 19.19 -0.41 2.99
C TRP A 197 17.72 -0.18 2.63
N ASP A 198 17.44 0.65 1.62
CA ASP A 198 16.07 0.94 1.18
C ASP A 198 15.33 -0.34 0.72
N ILE A 199 15.98 -1.20 -0.07
CA ILE A 199 15.40 -2.48 -0.52
C ILE A 199 15.04 -3.35 0.70
N ALA A 200 15.98 -3.50 1.63
CA ALA A 200 15.80 -4.30 2.83
C ALA A 200 14.68 -3.74 3.74
N ALA A 201 14.67 -2.42 3.94
CA ALA A 201 13.67 -1.76 4.78
C ALA A 201 12.25 -1.90 4.21
N ILE A 202 12.09 -1.80 2.89
CA ILE A 202 10.79 -2.04 2.22
C ILE A 202 10.36 -3.50 2.43
N ALA A 203 11.24 -4.47 2.19
CA ALA A 203 10.95 -5.88 2.38
C ALA A 203 10.53 -6.19 3.83
N ALA A 204 11.23 -5.65 4.82
CA ALA A 204 10.94 -5.81 6.23
C ALA A 204 9.62 -5.16 6.66
N PHE A 205 9.37 -3.93 6.21
CA PHE A 205 8.11 -3.22 6.49
C PHE A 205 6.91 -4.00 5.95
N PHE A 206 7.00 -4.47 4.71
CA PHE A 206 5.90 -5.24 4.13
C PHE A 206 5.77 -6.64 4.71
N ALA A 207 6.82 -7.23 5.26
CA ALA A 207 6.68 -8.44 6.06
C ALA A 207 5.76 -8.24 7.28
N MET A 208 5.86 -7.09 7.95
CA MET A 208 4.95 -6.68 9.03
C MET A 208 3.55 -6.38 8.49
N SER A 209 3.44 -5.55 7.45
CA SER A 209 2.18 -5.17 6.82
C SER A 209 1.38 -6.38 6.31
N ASN A 210 2.05 -7.33 5.64
CA ASN A 210 1.42 -8.56 5.16
C ASN A 210 0.79 -9.37 6.30
N ARG A 211 1.46 -9.46 7.46
CA ARG A 211 0.94 -10.18 8.63
C ARG A 211 -0.25 -9.48 9.26
N LEU A 212 -0.27 -8.15 9.28
CA LEU A 212 -1.44 -7.37 9.71
C LEU A 212 -2.63 -7.57 8.75
N ALA A 213 -2.38 -7.61 7.44
CA ALA A 213 -3.41 -7.90 6.46
C ALA A 213 -4.00 -9.31 6.63
N HIS A 214 -3.18 -10.32 6.92
CA HIS A 214 -3.65 -11.67 7.26
C HIS A 214 -4.45 -11.70 8.56
N LEU A 215 -3.94 -11.08 9.62
CA LEU A 215 -4.64 -11.02 10.91
C LEU A 215 -6.02 -10.42 10.77
N THR A 216 -6.12 -9.33 10.02
CA THR A 216 -7.36 -8.56 9.87
C THR A 216 -8.29 -9.13 8.79
N ASP A 217 -7.86 -10.11 8.00
CA ASP A 217 -8.57 -10.59 6.80
C ASP A 217 -8.91 -9.44 5.86
N MET A 218 -7.92 -8.57 5.63
CA MET A 218 -8.10 -7.34 4.83
C MET A 218 -8.39 -7.68 3.38
N ARG A 219 -9.53 -7.18 2.86
CA ARG A 219 -9.93 -7.40 1.47
C ARG A 219 -9.46 -6.25 0.57
N PRO A 220 -8.87 -6.54 -0.60
CA PRO A 220 -8.51 -5.51 -1.55
C PRO A 220 -9.75 -4.82 -2.12
N ASN A 221 -9.61 -3.52 -2.42
CA ASN A 221 -10.66 -2.80 -3.13
C ASN A 221 -10.78 -3.32 -4.57
N PRO A 222 -12.00 -3.49 -5.11
CA PRO A 222 -12.23 -3.94 -6.49
C PRO A 222 -11.54 -3.08 -7.55
N GLU A 223 -11.40 -1.78 -7.28
CA GLU A 223 -10.76 -0.81 -8.18
C GLU A 223 -9.31 -1.20 -8.53
N PHE A 224 -8.56 -1.77 -7.59
CA PHE A 224 -7.16 -2.15 -7.82
C PHE A 224 -6.98 -3.22 -8.92
N TYR A 225 -7.98 -4.10 -9.12
CA TYR A 225 -7.85 -5.19 -10.10
C TYR A 225 -7.69 -4.68 -11.53
N ASN A 226 -8.30 -3.54 -11.86
CA ASN A 226 -8.30 -2.98 -13.20
C ASN A 226 -7.35 -1.77 -13.37
N MET A 227 -6.82 -1.21 -12.29
CA MET A 227 -5.93 -0.05 -12.36
C MET A 227 -4.65 -0.36 -13.13
N GLY A 228 -4.31 0.49 -14.09
CA GLY A 228 -3.10 0.39 -14.89
C GLY A 228 -3.07 -0.72 -15.95
N ARG A 229 -4.15 -1.53 -16.10
CA ARG A 229 -4.21 -2.60 -17.11
C ARG A 229 -4.54 -2.09 -18.50
N VAL A 230 -5.41 -1.09 -18.59
CA VAL A 230 -5.82 -0.52 -19.88
C VAL A 230 -5.23 0.90 -19.96
N PRO A 231 -4.56 1.28 -21.05
CA PRO A 231 -4.15 2.66 -21.27
C PRO A 231 -5.38 3.57 -21.18
N LYS A 232 -5.26 4.69 -20.43
CA LYS A 232 -6.33 5.70 -20.42
C LYS A 232 -6.54 6.16 -21.87
N ASP A 233 -7.73 5.93 -22.39
CA ASP A 233 -8.13 6.42 -23.70
C ASP A 233 -8.21 7.95 -23.64
N LYS A 234 -7.17 8.59 -24.15
CA LYS A 234 -7.06 10.06 -24.16
C LYS A 234 -8.17 10.72 -24.99
N SER A 235 -8.82 9.97 -25.90
CA SER A 235 -9.93 10.48 -26.70
C SER A 235 -11.17 10.67 -25.83
N LYS A 236 -11.50 9.70 -24.97
CA LYS A 236 -12.64 9.76 -24.06
C LYS A 236 -12.45 10.79 -22.95
N GLU A 237 -11.21 11.06 -22.51
CA GLU A 237 -10.92 12.11 -21.53
C GLU A 237 -11.08 13.51 -22.14
N LYS A 238 -10.71 13.69 -23.42
CA LYS A 238 -10.97 14.93 -24.17
C LYS A 238 -12.47 15.15 -24.41
N GLU A 239 -13.21 14.10 -24.73
CA GLU A 239 -14.66 14.17 -24.90
C GLU A 239 -15.38 14.53 -23.58
N ARG A 240 -15.06 13.88 -22.47
CA ARG A 240 -15.61 14.25 -21.15
C ARG A 240 -15.33 15.70 -20.77
N LYS A 241 -14.11 16.20 -21.02
CA LYS A 241 -13.77 17.62 -20.78
C LYS A 241 -14.54 18.56 -21.69
N ARG A 242 -14.81 18.16 -22.93
CA ARG A 242 -15.59 18.94 -23.89
C ARG A 242 -17.07 19.06 -23.48
N TRP A 243 -17.66 18.00 -22.93
CA TRP A 243 -19.04 17.99 -22.43
C TRP A 243 -19.20 18.64 -21.04
N ALA A 244 -18.14 18.76 -20.27
CA ALA A 244 -18.16 19.47 -18.99
C ALA A 244 -18.04 21.00 -19.10
N CYS A 245 -17.79 21.50 -20.31
CA CYS A 245 -17.70 22.96 -20.63
C CYS A 245 -18.92 23.46 -21.41
N LEU A 246 -19.96 22.65 -21.58
CA LEU A 246 -21.28 23.01 -22.11
C LEU A 246 -22.32 23.00 -20.98
#